data_dbbe4da89972631cb915f275d4fd04b2
#
_entry.id   dbbe4da89972631cb915f275d4fd04b2
#
_cell.length_a   1.000
_cell.length_b   1.000
_cell.length_c   1.000
_cell.angle_alpha   90.00
_cell.angle_beta   90.00
_cell.angle_gamma   90.00
#
_symmetry.space_group_name_H-M   'P 1'
#
loop_
_entity.id
_entity.type
_entity.pdbx_description
1 polymer ?
#
loop_
_entity_poly.entity_id
_entity_poly.type
_entity_poly.pdbx_seq_one_letter_code
_entity_poly.pdbx_strand_id
1 'polypeptide(L)'
;MQIIREEIGSTSFDIWFSATNLSAVQNNTIYIMVPNTLTKEWIESRYLDIILNHLRSLTNQDVTLELITDALPHQEGGPSFLNTKYTFDTFVVGNSNRFAHAACYAVGEAPARAYNPLFIYGGVGLGKTHLMQAIGHRIIEKNRSSTVTYVSSEQFTNELISSIRDDKTSSFRNKYRNIDVLLIDDIQFLAGKERTQEEFFHTFNSLYETNKQLVISSDRPPRNIPTLEDRLRSRFEWGLICDIQPPDLETRIAILRKKAQMEELNIPYDILDYIANSIESNIRELEGALIRLVAYATVTGQALDMALATEALKDILPPPRPRKITIEMIQKEICSYYNLEMSELVSKKRNKQVVFPRQVAMFLCRKITDASFPQIGDQFGGRDHTTVIHAVEKIEKEVNDNSELAATLDELSQRLNSNHLHSEQL
;
A
#
# COMPACT_ATOMS: atom_id res chain seq x y z
N MET A 1 13.67 -27.13 14.64
CA MET A 1 12.25 -26.72 14.39
C MET A 1 11.32 -27.93 14.36
N GLN A 2 11.62 -29.02 13.63
CA GLN A 2 10.71 -30.18 13.55
C GLN A 2 10.50 -30.87 14.91
N ILE A 3 11.57 -31.04 15.71
CA ILE A 3 11.52 -31.60 17.06
C ILE A 3 10.67 -30.74 18.00
N ILE A 4 10.83 -29.42 17.94
CA ILE A 4 10.03 -28.49 18.74
C ILE A 4 8.55 -28.59 18.36
N ARG A 5 8.22 -28.73 17.06
CA ARG A 5 6.85 -28.89 16.58
C ARG A 5 6.17 -30.15 17.12
N GLU A 6 6.92 -31.24 17.24
CA GLU A 6 6.41 -32.50 17.80
C GLU A 6 6.12 -32.40 19.31
N GLU A 7 6.92 -31.63 20.05
CA GLU A 7 6.80 -31.50 21.51
C GLU A 7 5.72 -30.50 21.94
N ILE A 8 5.61 -29.36 21.24
CA ILE A 8 4.64 -28.32 21.63
C ILE A 8 3.30 -28.43 20.89
N GLY A 9 3.19 -29.35 19.92
CA GLY A 9 2.01 -29.56 19.07
C GLY A 9 1.96 -28.62 17.87
N SER A 10 1.42 -29.12 16.75
CA SER A 10 1.39 -28.40 15.47
C SER A 10 0.69 -27.02 15.56
N THR A 11 -0.44 -26.96 16.26
CA THR A 11 -1.23 -25.72 16.40
C THR A 11 -0.45 -24.61 17.14
N SER A 12 0.19 -24.96 18.25
CA SER A 12 1.01 -23.99 19.01
C SER A 12 2.25 -23.58 18.22
N PHE A 13 2.86 -24.50 17.49
CA PHE A 13 4.00 -24.23 16.64
C PHE A 13 3.63 -23.26 15.51
N ASP A 14 2.53 -23.53 14.83
CA ASP A 14 2.10 -22.70 13.69
C ASP A 14 1.70 -21.28 14.11
N ILE A 15 1.18 -21.09 15.31
CA ILE A 15 0.84 -19.77 15.87
C ILE A 15 2.09 -18.96 16.27
N TRP A 16 3.04 -19.57 16.95
CA TRP A 16 4.09 -18.83 17.62
C TRP A 16 5.47 -18.91 16.92
N PHE A 17 5.72 -19.98 16.16
CA PHE A 17 7.03 -20.24 15.54
C PHE A 17 7.05 -20.16 14.01
N SER A 18 5.92 -20.18 13.32
CA SER A 18 5.87 -20.15 11.85
C SER A 18 6.54 -18.92 11.25
N ALA A 19 6.45 -17.78 11.92
CA ALA A 19 7.06 -16.51 11.50
C ALA A 19 8.42 -16.23 12.15
N THR A 20 9.02 -17.20 12.86
CA THR A 20 10.35 -17.04 13.49
C THR A 20 11.44 -17.50 12.53
N ASN A 21 12.54 -16.74 12.47
CA ASN A 21 13.68 -17.05 11.62
C ASN A 21 14.98 -17.01 12.42
N LEU A 22 15.92 -17.91 12.07
CA LEU A 22 17.28 -17.83 12.59
C LEU A 22 17.95 -16.56 12.05
N SER A 23 18.33 -15.64 12.93
CA SER A 23 18.98 -14.39 12.55
C SER A 23 20.50 -14.53 12.49
N ALA A 24 21.11 -15.08 13.54
CA ALA A 24 22.56 -15.28 13.60
C ALA A 24 22.94 -16.32 14.65
N VAL A 25 24.17 -16.83 14.56
CA VAL A 25 24.84 -17.61 15.61
C VAL A 25 26.19 -16.97 15.86
N GLN A 26 26.43 -16.44 17.06
CA GLN A 26 27.66 -15.73 17.41
C GLN A 26 28.04 -16.04 18.85
N ASN A 27 29.35 -16.34 19.09
CA ASN A 27 29.88 -16.54 20.44
C ASN A 27 29.03 -17.46 21.32
N ASN A 28 28.58 -18.61 20.79
CA ASN A 28 27.68 -19.56 21.46
C ASN A 28 26.25 -19.05 21.79
N THR A 29 25.88 -17.90 21.25
CA THR A 29 24.52 -17.36 21.35
C THR A 29 23.79 -17.52 20.01
N ILE A 30 22.58 -18.08 20.04
CA ILE A 30 21.70 -18.26 18.90
C ILE A 30 20.66 -17.14 18.96
N TYR A 31 20.59 -16.33 17.90
CA TYR A 31 19.63 -15.24 17.78
C TYR A 31 18.47 -15.63 16.86
N ILE A 32 17.27 -15.66 17.40
CA ILE A 32 16.05 -15.93 16.64
C ILE A 32 15.23 -14.67 16.52
N MET A 33 14.94 -14.27 15.28
CA MET A 33 14.02 -13.16 15.01
C MET A 33 12.58 -13.61 15.21
N VAL A 34 11.82 -12.82 15.94
CA VAL A 34 10.40 -13.00 16.19
C VAL A 34 9.61 -11.78 15.70
N PRO A 35 8.34 -11.96 15.25
CA PRO A 35 7.59 -10.91 14.55
C PRO A 35 7.22 -9.70 15.43
N ASN A 36 7.13 -9.85 16.74
CA ASN A 36 6.75 -8.76 17.65
C ASN A 36 7.10 -9.10 19.13
N THR A 37 6.99 -8.09 19.97
CA THR A 37 7.30 -8.19 21.41
C THR A 37 6.38 -9.20 22.13
N LEU A 38 5.11 -9.31 21.74
CA LEU A 38 4.18 -10.27 22.34
C LEU A 38 4.63 -11.71 22.08
N THR A 39 5.04 -12.02 20.85
CA THR A 39 5.61 -13.34 20.49
C THR A 39 6.90 -13.62 21.26
N LYS A 40 7.76 -12.60 21.43
CA LYS A 40 8.98 -12.68 22.22
C LYS A 40 8.67 -13.10 23.66
N GLU A 41 7.88 -12.32 24.37
CA GLU A 41 7.52 -12.55 25.78
C GLU A 41 6.83 -13.91 25.96
N TRP A 42 5.98 -14.32 25.01
CA TRP A 42 5.28 -15.60 25.06
C TRP A 42 6.23 -16.79 24.89
N ILE A 43 7.16 -16.74 23.94
CA ILE A 43 8.16 -17.80 23.73
C ILE A 43 9.13 -17.85 24.92
N GLU A 44 9.61 -16.70 25.40
CA GLU A 44 10.52 -16.62 26.56
C GLU A 44 9.89 -17.20 27.82
N SER A 45 8.61 -16.92 28.08
CA SER A 45 7.93 -17.35 29.31
C SER A 45 7.56 -18.84 29.32
N ARG A 46 7.40 -19.49 28.16
CA ARG A 46 6.83 -20.84 28.10
C ARG A 46 7.70 -21.88 27.42
N TYR A 47 8.52 -21.47 26.45
CA TYR A 47 9.22 -22.40 25.58
C TYR A 47 10.75 -22.24 25.59
N LEU A 48 11.30 -21.24 26.27
CA LEU A 48 12.73 -20.96 26.30
C LEU A 48 13.54 -22.17 26.80
N ASP A 49 13.12 -22.76 27.92
CA ASP A 49 13.81 -23.91 28.50
C ASP A 49 13.77 -25.15 27.61
N ILE A 50 12.62 -25.41 26.94
CA ILE A 50 12.44 -26.50 26.01
C ILE A 50 13.42 -26.34 24.82
N ILE A 51 13.46 -25.15 24.25
CA ILE A 51 14.33 -24.83 23.10
C ILE A 51 15.79 -24.98 23.50
N LEU A 52 16.20 -24.42 24.62
CA LEU A 52 17.58 -24.50 25.13
C LEU A 52 18.02 -25.93 25.39
N ASN A 53 17.17 -26.75 25.99
CA ASN A 53 17.48 -28.17 26.23
C ASN A 53 17.73 -28.93 24.91
N HIS A 54 16.90 -28.70 23.90
CA HIS A 54 17.11 -29.32 22.58
C HIS A 54 18.36 -28.78 21.88
N LEU A 55 18.61 -27.48 21.93
CA LEU A 55 19.82 -26.91 21.33
C LEU A 55 21.10 -27.44 21.98
N ARG A 56 21.13 -27.57 23.32
CA ARG A 56 22.23 -28.17 24.05
C ARG A 56 22.45 -29.62 23.69
N SER A 57 21.38 -30.40 23.55
CA SER A 57 21.44 -31.79 23.12
C SER A 57 21.98 -31.99 21.70
N LEU A 58 21.63 -31.06 20.80
CA LEU A 58 22.08 -31.10 19.40
C LEU A 58 23.51 -30.60 19.18
N THR A 59 23.91 -29.59 19.90
CA THR A 59 25.23 -28.95 19.75
C THR A 59 26.32 -29.54 20.65
N ASN A 60 25.92 -30.26 21.68
CA ASN A 60 26.79 -30.76 22.75
C ASN A 60 27.62 -29.63 23.41
N GLN A 61 27.08 -28.40 23.40
CA GLN A 61 27.66 -27.17 23.92
C GLN A 61 26.67 -26.40 24.76
N ASP A 62 27.12 -25.62 25.72
CA ASP A 62 26.27 -24.72 26.46
C ASP A 62 26.00 -23.48 25.59
N VAL A 63 24.82 -23.45 24.96
CA VAL A 63 24.40 -22.36 24.09
C VAL A 63 23.34 -21.49 24.81
N THR A 64 23.42 -20.20 24.52
CA THR A 64 22.38 -19.23 24.93
C THR A 64 21.44 -18.93 23.76
N LEU A 65 20.18 -18.62 24.06
CA LEU A 65 19.19 -18.24 23.08
C LEU A 65 18.71 -16.82 23.38
N GLU A 66 18.73 -15.98 22.38
CA GLU A 66 18.23 -14.61 22.48
C GLU A 66 17.17 -14.38 21.39
N LEU A 67 15.93 -14.00 21.83
CA LEU A 67 14.86 -13.64 20.92
C LEU A 67 14.89 -12.14 20.66
N ILE A 68 14.90 -11.78 19.40
CA ILE A 68 14.98 -10.38 18.96
C ILE A 68 13.77 -10.05 18.10
N THR A 69 13.20 -8.87 18.32
CA THR A 69 12.05 -8.34 17.54
C THR A 69 12.51 -7.51 16.34
N ASP A 70 13.74 -7.00 16.40
CA ASP A 70 14.42 -6.30 15.32
C ASP A 70 15.70 -7.02 14.99
N ALA A 71 16.18 -6.88 13.74
CA ALA A 71 17.46 -7.43 13.36
C ALA A 71 18.55 -6.97 14.35
N LEU A 72 19.45 -7.90 14.75
CA LEU A 72 20.57 -7.57 15.65
C LEU A 72 21.24 -6.27 15.22
N PRO A 73 21.63 -5.38 16.15
CA PRO A 73 22.51 -4.28 15.83
C PRO A 73 23.79 -4.86 15.23
N HIS A 74 24.04 -4.57 13.97
CA HIS A 74 25.15 -5.14 13.20
C HIS A 74 26.49 -4.91 13.86
N GLN A 75 27.32 -5.94 13.84
CA GLN A 75 28.78 -5.76 13.96
C GLN A 75 29.28 -4.76 12.90
N GLU A 76 30.15 -3.88 13.32
CA GLU A 76 30.80 -2.86 12.49
C GLU A 76 31.20 -3.42 11.12
N GLY A 77 30.54 -3.00 10.03
CA GLY A 77 30.95 -3.27 8.65
C GLY A 77 30.12 -4.22 7.79
N GLY A 78 28.95 -4.74 8.25
CA GLY A 78 28.04 -5.54 7.40
C GLY A 78 27.02 -4.68 6.63
N PRO A 79 26.55 -5.11 5.42
CA PRO A 79 25.53 -4.37 4.66
C PRO A 79 24.24 -4.27 5.47
N SER A 80 23.62 -3.09 5.53
CA SER A 80 22.30 -2.89 6.14
C SER A 80 21.28 -3.77 5.41
N PHE A 81 20.52 -4.57 6.16
CA PHE A 81 19.54 -5.46 5.56
C PHE A 81 18.38 -4.66 4.99
N LEU A 82 18.34 -4.60 3.66
CA LEU A 82 17.17 -4.12 2.93
C LEU A 82 16.10 -5.22 2.93
N ASN A 83 14.83 -4.84 3.09
CA ASN A 83 13.71 -5.77 2.99
C ASN A 83 13.63 -6.34 1.57
N THR A 84 13.77 -7.65 1.44
CA THR A 84 13.79 -8.36 0.15
C THR A 84 12.50 -8.19 -0.66
N LYS A 85 11.39 -7.82 0.00
CA LYS A 85 10.10 -7.53 -0.63
C LYS A 85 10.03 -6.13 -1.25
N TYR A 86 10.96 -5.21 -0.94
CA TYR A 86 10.93 -3.82 -1.38
C TYR A 86 11.83 -3.60 -2.60
N THR A 87 11.38 -4.06 -3.75
CA THR A 87 12.07 -3.92 -5.04
C THR A 87 11.22 -3.08 -6.01
N PHE A 88 11.82 -2.62 -7.12
CA PHE A 88 11.06 -1.94 -8.16
C PHE A 88 10.01 -2.85 -8.82
N ASP A 89 10.27 -4.16 -8.93
CA ASP A 89 9.36 -5.13 -9.53
C ASP A 89 8.10 -5.39 -8.69
N THR A 90 8.20 -5.20 -7.38
CA THR A 90 7.08 -5.36 -6.46
C THR A 90 6.29 -4.06 -6.23
N PHE A 91 6.85 -2.93 -6.65
CA PHE A 91 6.21 -1.63 -6.53
C PHE A 91 5.18 -1.40 -7.65
N VAL A 92 3.97 -1.00 -7.31
CA VAL A 92 2.91 -0.70 -8.28
C VAL A 92 2.98 0.76 -8.69
N VAL A 93 3.17 1.00 -9.98
CA VAL A 93 3.28 2.35 -10.56
C VAL A 93 1.91 2.83 -11.01
N GLY A 94 1.48 3.98 -10.51
CA GLY A 94 0.28 4.70 -10.91
C GLY A 94 0.57 6.17 -11.21
N ASN A 95 -0.46 6.95 -11.53
CA ASN A 95 -0.28 8.36 -11.84
C ASN A 95 0.29 9.17 -10.66
N SER A 96 -0.11 8.80 -9.44
CA SER A 96 0.27 9.46 -8.19
C SER A 96 1.73 9.29 -7.78
N ASN A 97 2.45 8.31 -8.33
CA ASN A 97 3.82 7.97 -7.92
C ASN A 97 4.80 7.78 -9.10
N ARG A 98 4.33 7.91 -10.35
CA ARG A 98 5.14 7.66 -11.56
C ARG A 98 6.41 8.49 -11.60
N PHE A 99 6.34 9.77 -11.25
CA PHE A 99 7.50 10.66 -11.26
C PHE A 99 8.52 10.24 -10.19
N ALA A 100 8.07 9.99 -8.98
CA ALA A 100 8.93 9.52 -7.88
C ALA A 100 9.58 8.18 -8.21
N HIS A 101 8.80 7.22 -8.76
CA HIS A 101 9.32 5.93 -9.22
C HIS A 101 10.41 6.10 -10.28
N ALA A 102 10.18 6.91 -11.32
CA ALA A 102 11.14 7.14 -12.40
C ALA A 102 12.44 7.78 -11.87
N ALA A 103 12.33 8.76 -10.95
CA ALA A 103 13.49 9.38 -10.31
C ALA A 103 14.29 8.38 -9.46
N CYS A 104 13.60 7.56 -8.64
CA CYS A 104 14.23 6.51 -7.86
C CYS A 104 14.92 5.47 -8.73
N TYR A 105 14.28 5.05 -9.81
CA TYR A 105 14.86 4.11 -10.77
C TYR A 105 16.13 4.68 -11.41
N ALA A 106 16.10 5.96 -11.85
CA ALA A 106 17.27 6.63 -12.42
C ALA A 106 18.45 6.70 -11.42
N VAL A 107 18.17 6.96 -10.13
CA VAL A 107 19.22 6.95 -9.09
C VAL A 107 19.76 5.53 -8.88
N GLY A 108 18.90 4.51 -8.89
CA GLY A 108 19.33 3.11 -8.82
C GLY A 108 20.21 2.69 -10.01
N GLU A 109 19.94 3.25 -11.19
CA GLU A 109 20.74 3.01 -12.40
C GLU A 109 22.09 3.73 -12.41
N ALA A 110 22.15 4.97 -11.92
CA ALA A 110 23.33 5.83 -11.96
C ALA A 110 23.48 6.65 -10.66
N PRO A 111 23.89 6.00 -9.53
CA PRO A 111 24.03 6.67 -8.25
C PRO A 111 25.04 7.82 -8.33
N ALA A 112 24.78 8.89 -7.60
CA ALA A 112 25.54 10.13 -7.53
C ALA A 112 25.66 10.92 -8.87
N ARG A 113 25.08 10.42 -9.95
CA ARG A 113 25.11 11.06 -11.28
C ARG A 113 23.75 11.60 -11.73
N ALA A 114 22.67 10.88 -11.43
CA ALA A 114 21.33 11.29 -11.86
C ALA A 114 20.82 12.45 -11.01
N TYR A 115 20.53 12.18 -9.75
CA TYR A 115 19.98 13.17 -8.81
C TYR A 115 20.61 12.95 -7.43
N ASN A 116 21.28 13.99 -6.90
CA ASN A 116 21.93 13.92 -5.60
C ASN A 116 21.88 15.27 -4.86
N PRO A 117 21.23 15.38 -3.69
CA PRO A 117 20.41 14.33 -3.07
C PRO A 117 19.11 14.06 -3.83
N LEU A 118 18.50 12.89 -3.62
CA LEU A 118 17.12 12.61 -3.96
C LEU A 118 16.28 12.72 -2.69
N PHE A 119 15.28 13.61 -2.71
CA PHE A 119 14.36 13.81 -1.59
C PHE A 119 12.96 13.34 -1.98
N ILE A 120 12.44 12.31 -1.27
CA ILE A 120 11.13 11.71 -1.53
C ILE A 120 10.20 12.09 -0.39
N TYR A 121 9.07 12.74 -0.69
CA TYR A 121 8.12 13.05 0.36
C TYR A 121 6.69 12.61 -0.01
N GLY A 122 5.84 12.53 1.00
CA GLY A 122 4.42 12.15 0.85
C GLY A 122 3.85 11.61 2.14
N GLY A 123 2.55 11.48 2.21
CA GLY A 123 1.84 10.99 3.39
C GLY A 123 2.37 9.66 3.95
N VAL A 124 1.90 9.30 5.14
CA VAL A 124 2.26 8.03 5.78
C VAL A 124 1.71 6.87 4.95
N GLY A 125 2.51 5.81 4.78
CA GLY A 125 2.08 4.57 4.12
C GLY A 125 1.94 4.65 2.59
N LEU A 126 2.51 5.66 1.91
CA LEU A 126 2.43 5.80 0.45
C LEU A 126 3.56 5.10 -0.33
N GLY A 127 4.45 4.36 0.35
CA GLY A 127 5.51 3.58 -0.32
C GLY A 127 6.87 4.28 -0.43
N LYS A 128 7.13 5.38 0.32
CA LYS A 128 8.44 6.07 0.37
C LYS A 128 9.58 5.11 0.71
N THR A 129 9.45 4.39 1.83
CA THR A 129 10.42 3.39 2.29
C THR A 129 10.63 2.29 1.27
N HIS A 130 9.57 1.84 0.57
CA HIS A 130 9.66 0.84 -0.48
C HIS A 130 10.55 1.33 -1.63
N LEU A 131 10.28 2.51 -2.19
CA LEU A 131 11.07 3.08 -3.29
C LEU A 131 12.52 3.33 -2.87
N MET A 132 12.74 3.82 -1.65
CA MET A 132 14.08 4.04 -1.11
C MET A 132 14.88 2.73 -1.04
N GLN A 133 14.30 1.66 -0.51
CA GLN A 133 14.97 0.36 -0.42
C GLN A 133 15.12 -0.30 -1.80
N ALA A 134 14.18 -0.07 -2.73
CA ALA A 134 14.31 -0.51 -4.12
C ALA A 134 15.54 0.11 -4.82
N ILE A 135 15.86 1.38 -4.54
CA ILE A 135 17.11 2.00 -4.99
C ILE A 135 18.31 1.20 -4.47
N GLY A 136 18.34 0.88 -3.17
CA GLY A 136 19.41 0.13 -2.55
C GLY A 136 19.61 -1.24 -3.18
N HIS A 137 18.52 -2.01 -3.38
CA HIS A 137 18.57 -3.30 -4.06
C HIS A 137 19.13 -3.17 -5.47
N ARG A 138 18.67 -2.19 -6.25
CA ARG A 138 19.11 -1.98 -7.62
C ARG A 138 20.59 -1.65 -7.72
N ILE A 139 21.11 -0.85 -6.80
CA ILE A 139 22.55 -0.51 -6.77
C ILE A 139 23.39 -1.74 -6.43
N ILE A 140 22.97 -2.54 -5.43
CA ILE A 140 23.68 -3.78 -5.04
C ILE A 140 23.64 -4.83 -6.15
N GLU A 141 22.51 -4.98 -6.87
CA GLU A 141 22.41 -5.86 -8.03
C GLU A 141 23.42 -5.51 -9.12
N LYS A 142 23.60 -4.22 -9.40
CA LYS A 142 24.56 -3.74 -10.42
C LYS A 142 25.99 -3.81 -9.97
N ASN A 143 26.25 -3.49 -8.72
CA ASN A 143 27.58 -3.49 -8.16
C ASN A 143 27.56 -4.02 -6.72
N ARG A 144 27.89 -5.30 -6.59
CA ARG A 144 27.92 -6.00 -5.29
C ARG A 144 28.93 -5.45 -4.29
N SER A 145 29.92 -4.66 -4.75
CA SER A 145 30.91 -4.03 -3.88
C SER A 145 30.43 -2.69 -3.31
N SER A 146 29.30 -2.17 -3.76
CA SER A 146 28.73 -0.91 -3.24
C SER A 146 28.25 -1.06 -1.80
N THR A 147 28.71 -0.18 -0.94
CA THR A 147 28.27 -0.12 0.46
C THR A 147 27.01 0.75 0.55
N VAL A 148 25.85 0.11 0.69
CA VAL A 148 24.56 0.77 0.85
C VAL A 148 24.15 0.69 2.32
N THR A 149 23.86 1.84 2.93
CA THR A 149 23.37 1.92 4.30
C THR A 149 21.95 2.52 4.31
N TYR A 150 21.01 1.74 4.82
CA TYR A 150 19.65 2.20 5.13
C TYR A 150 19.53 2.42 6.63
N VAL A 151 18.97 3.55 7.04
CA VAL A 151 18.79 3.91 8.45
C VAL A 151 17.57 4.84 8.61
N SER A 152 16.77 4.66 9.66
CA SER A 152 15.81 5.69 10.03
C SER A 152 16.52 6.86 10.75
N SER A 153 15.99 8.07 10.64
CA SER A 153 16.57 9.22 11.35
C SER A 153 16.48 9.07 12.88
N GLU A 154 15.54 8.30 13.36
CA GLU A 154 15.44 7.93 14.77
C GLU A 154 16.59 7.02 15.19
N GLN A 155 16.88 5.96 14.42
CA GLN A 155 18.00 5.07 14.66
C GLN A 155 19.33 5.81 14.57
N PHE A 156 19.52 6.67 13.57
CA PHE A 156 20.70 7.54 13.44
C PHE A 156 20.89 8.40 14.71
N THR A 157 19.81 8.98 15.23
CA THR A 157 19.83 9.77 16.48
C THR A 157 20.25 8.93 17.69
N ASN A 158 19.67 7.74 17.83
CA ASN A 158 19.93 6.86 18.98
C ASN A 158 21.38 6.34 18.95
N GLU A 159 21.87 5.98 17.77
CA GLU A 159 23.28 5.57 17.60
C GLU A 159 24.25 6.73 17.89
N LEU A 160 23.93 7.95 17.47
CA LEU A 160 24.74 9.13 17.80
C LEU A 160 24.79 9.36 19.33
N ILE A 161 23.63 9.33 20.01
CA ILE A 161 23.58 9.51 21.46
C ILE A 161 24.40 8.44 22.18
N SER A 162 24.28 7.18 21.75
CA SER A 162 25.05 6.08 22.33
C SER A 162 26.55 6.25 22.07
N SER A 163 26.93 6.67 20.85
CA SER A 163 28.34 6.89 20.51
C SER A 163 28.99 8.03 21.32
N ILE A 164 28.21 9.06 21.66
CA ILE A 164 28.68 10.16 22.52
C ILE A 164 28.86 9.66 23.95
N ARG A 165 27.88 8.90 24.48
CA ARG A 165 27.93 8.36 25.83
C ARG A 165 29.12 7.40 26.02
N ASP A 166 29.40 6.58 25.00
CA ASP A 166 30.43 5.55 25.05
C ASP A 166 31.80 6.02 24.51
N ASP A 167 31.98 7.31 24.21
CA ASP A 167 33.16 7.96 23.61
C ASP A 167 33.62 7.31 22.30
N LYS A 168 32.68 6.87 21.46
CA LYS A 168 32.89 6.17 20.17
C LYS A 168 32.41 7.00 18.96
N THR A 169 32.45 8.32 19.06
CA THR A 169 32.00 9.22 17.98
C THR A 169 32.78 9.06 16.67
N SER A 170 34.07 8.67 16.76
CA SER A 170 34.86 8.36 15.56
C SER A 170 34.35 7.14 14.81
N SER A 171 33.97 6.08 15.49
CA SER A 171 33.37 4.87 14.91
C SER A 171 32.02 5.19 14.24
N PHE A 172 31.17 5.98 14.88
CA PHE A 172 29.91 6.47 14.31
C PHE A 172 30.14 7.23 13.00
N ARG A 173 31.08 8.17 12.98
CA ARG A 173 31.45 8.92 11.77
C ARG A 173 31.97 8.02 10.67
N ASN A 174 32.82 7.05 10.99
CA ASN A 174 33.35 6.08 10.03
C ASN A 174 32.22 5.25 9.43
N LYS A 175 31.25 4.80 10.23
CA LYS A 175 30.10 4.03 9.77
C LYS A 175 29.27 4.76 8.73
N TYR A 176 29.01 6.06 8.93
CA TYR A 176 28.09 6.81 8.09
C TYR A 176 28.76 7.65 7.01
N ARG A 177 30.08 7.89 7.08
CA ARG A 177 30.80 8.72 6.09
C ARG A 177 31.64 7.90 5.10
N ASN A 178 31.88 6.61 5.36
CA ASN A 178 32.66 5.72 4.50
C ASN A 178 31.78 4.71 3.74
N ILE A 179 30.68 5.18 3.16
CA ILE A 179 29.72 4.39 2.41
C ILE A 179 29.49 5.00 1.03
N ASP A 180 28.97 4.20 0.09
CA ASP A 180 28.68 4.69 -1.26
C ASP A 180 27.27 5.29 -1.38
N VAL A 181 26.33 4.80 -0.57
CA VAL A 181 24.92 5.22 -0.61
C VAL A 181 24.37 5.30 0.81
N LEU A 182 23.83 6.45 1.17
CA LEU A 182 23.05 6.66 2.39
C LEU A 182 21.57 6.81 2.05
N LEU A 183 20.76 5.89 2.55
CA LEU A 183 19.30 5.91 2.51
C LEU A 183 18.83 6.26 3.93
N ILE A 184 18.34 7.50 4.13
CA ILE A 184 17.84 7.94 5.43
C ILE A 184 16.33 8.16 5.38
N ASP A 185 15.61 7.40 6.20
CA ASP A 185 14.15 7.40 6.23
C ASP A 185 13.62 8.32 7.34
N ASP A 186 12.47 8.95 7.03
CA ASP A 186 11.70 9.76 7.97
C ASP A 186 12.50 10.91 8.61
N ILE A 187 13.17 11.72 7.78
CA ILE A 187 14.07 12.80 8.22
C ILE A 187 13.39 13.83 9.12
N GLN A 188 12.04 13.93 9.10
CA GLN A 188 11.28 14.84 9.94
C GLN A 188 11.50 14.58 11.44
N PHE A 189 11.92 13.39 11.86
CA PHE A 189 12.22 13.10 13.26
C PHE A 189 13.54 13.73 13.78
N LEU A 190 14.32 14.38 12.90
CA LEU A 190 15.43 15.26 13.33
C LEU A 190 14.94 16.62 13.82
N ALA A 191 13.68 16.99 13.58
CA ALA A 191 13.10 18.25 14.02
C ALA A 191 13.32 18.47 15.52
N GLY A 192 13.83 19.66 15.91
CA GLY A 192 14.09 20.00 17.31
C GLY A 192 15.34 19.35 17.95
N LYS A 193 16.12 18.55 17.22
CA LYS A 193 17.30 17.86 17.72
C LYS A 193 18.60 18.52 17.17
N GLU A 194 18.93 19.71 17.62
CA GLU A 194 20.03 20.54 17.09
C GLU A 194 21.35 19.79 16.93
N ARG A 195 21.82 19.08 17.97
CA ARG A 195 23.08 18.32 17.90
C ARG A 195 23.06 17.20 16.85
N THR A 196 21.90 16.57 16.65
CA THR A 196 21.75 15.52 15.64
C THR A 196 21.70 16.14 14.25
N GLN A 197 21.02 17.27 14.09
CA GLN A 197 21.01 18.01 12.81
C GLN A 197 22.42 18.47 12.44
N GLU A 198 23.22 18.94 13.39
CA GLU A 198 24.62 19.32 13.17
C GLU A 198 25.47 18.15 12.69
N GLU A 199 25.44 17.01 13.38
CA GLU A 199 26.23 15.82 12.97
C GLU A 199 25.73 15.27 11.62
N PHE A 200 24.42 15.31 11.38
CA PHE A 200 23.85 14.93 10.09
C PHE A 200 24.30 15.87 8.96
N PHE A 201 24.36 17.17 9.20
CA PHE A 201 24.86 18.14 8.23
C PHE A 201 26.32 17.85 7.84
N HIS A 202 27.16 17.53 8.79
CA HIS A 202 28.54 17.14 8.51
C HIS A 202 28.64 15.81 7.77
N THR A 203 27.78 14.85 8.08
CA THR A 203 27.73 13.57 7.37
C THR A 203 27.24 13.77 5.93
N PHE A 204 26.22 14.59 5.74
CA PHE A 204 25.71 14.98 4.42
C PHE A 204 26.82 15.59 3.55
N ASN A 205 27.52 16.62 4.07
CA ASN A 205 28.59 17.29 3.31
C ASN A 205 29.73 16.32 2.96
N SER A 206 30.17 15.49 3.90
CA SER A 206 31.22 14.51 3.67
C SER A 206 30.88 13.54 2.53
N LEU A 207 29.65 13.03 2.49
CA LEU A 207 29.17 12.13 1.43
C LEU A 207 28.99 12.87 0.10
N TYR A 208 28.41 14.06 0.14
CA TYR A 208 28.17 14.86 -1.08
C TYR A 208 29.47 15.29 -1.76
N GLU A 209 30.45 15.78 -1.03
CA GLU A 209 31.76 16.21 -1.53
C GLU A 209 32.58 15.04 -2.10
N THR A 210 32.35 13.84 -1.58
CA THR A 210 33.00 12.61 -2.09
C THR A 210 32.20 11.89 -3.16
N ASN A 211 31.18 12.55 -3.75
CA ASN A 211 30.30 12.01 -4.79
C ASN A 211 29.61 10.69 -4.38
N LYS A 212 29.14 10.61 -3.15
CA LYS A 212 28.34 9.50 -2.64
C LYS A 212 26.84 9.84 -2.75
N GLN A 213 26.00 8.84 -3.00
CA GLN A 213 24.57 9.06 -3.16
C GLN A 213 23.86 9.26 -1.81
N LEU A 214 23.01 10.28 -1.77
CA LEU A 214 22.10 10.55 -0.65
C LEU A 214 20.67 10.40 -1.13
N VAL A 215 19.86 9.61 -0.41
CA VAL A 215 18.41 9.49 -0.61
C VAL A 215 17.73 9.73 0.73
N ILE A 216 16.78 10.65 0.74
CA ILE A 216 16.13 11.14 1.95
C ILE A 216 14.63 10.98 1.80
N SER A 217 13.95 10.44 2.81
CA SER A 217 12.48 10.45 2.84
C SER A 217 11.94 11.36 3.93
N SER A 218 10.69 11.83 3.73
CA SER A 218 9.95 12.64 4.70
C SER A 218 8.44 12.46 4.53
N ASP A 219 7.67 12.79 5.57
CA ASP A 219 6.21 12.89 5.48
C ASP A 219 5.74 14.19 4.80
N ARG A 220 6.67 15.18 4.65
CA ARG A 220 6.40 16.53 4.12
C ARG A 220 7.61 17.09 3.39
N PRO A 221 7.43 18.12 2.53
CA PRO A 221 8.56 18.76 1.84
C PRO A 221 9.50 19.49 2.82
N PRO A 222 10.78 19.73 2.45
CA PRO A 222 11.79 20.31 3.34
C PRO A 222 11.36 21.62 4.01
N ARG A 223 10.63 22.48 3.27
CA ARG A 223 10.13 23.78 3.77
C ARG A 223 9.14 23.64 4.92
N ASN A 224 8.43 22.53 4.99
CA ASN A 224 7.37 22.29 5.97
C ASN A 224 7.85 21.48 7.17
N ILE A 225 9.13 21.08 7.23
CA ILE A 225 9.69 20.42 8.40
C ILE A 225 9.96 21.49 9.48
N PRO A 226 9.23 21.45 10.61
CA PRO A 226 9.40 22.46 11.66
C PRO A 226 10.79 22.34 12.28
N THR A 227 11.37 23.44 12.73
CA THR A 227 12.66 23.50 13.43
C THR A 227 13.83 22.82 12.69
N LEU A 228 13.71 22.62 11.38
CA LEU A 228 14.83 22.18 10.55
C LEU A 228 15.75 23.39 10.28
N GLU A 229 17.04 23.22 10.55
CA GLU A 229 18.04 24.26 10.28
C GLU A 229 18.07 24.64 8.80
N ASP A 230 18.18 25.95 8.51
CA ASP A 230 18.17 26.50 7.15
C ASP A 230 19.28 25.91 6.26
N ARG A 231 20.44 25.59 6.85
CA ARG A 231 21.56 24.97 6.14
C ARG A 231 21.21 23.55 5.64
N LEU A 232 20.47 22.74 6.44
CA LEU A 232 20.00 21.42 6.03
C LEU A 232 18.87 21.54 5.00
N ARG A 233 17.93 22.46 5.23
CA ARG A 233 16.85 22.73 4.29
C ARG A 233 17.39 23.05 2.90
N SER A 234 18.36 23.97 2.82
CA SER A 234 19.00 24.36 1.58
C SER A 234 19.67 23.15 0.87
N ARG A 235 20.30 22.26 1.65
CA ARG A 235 20.93 21.04 1.10
C ARG A 235 19.91 20.06 0.54
N PHE A 236 18.78 19.88 1.19
CA PHE A 236 17.71 19.00 0.71
C PHE A 236 17.03 19.55 -0.55
N GLU A 237 16.94 20.88 -0.67
CA GLU A 237 16.38 21.57 -1.84
C GLU A 237 17.33 21.62 -3.04
N TRP A 238 18.62 21.36 -2.85
CA TRP A 238 19.61 21.43 -3.92
C TRP A 238 19.44 20.32 -4.96
N GLY A 239 18.95 19.15 -4.55
CA GLY A 239 18.74 17.99 -5.41
C GLY A 239 17.36 17.92 -6.06
N LEU A 240 16.92 16.71 -6.39
CA LEU A 240 15.58 16.46 -6.90
C LEU A 240 14.62 16.16 -5.75
N ILE A 241 13.51 16.90 -5.71
CA ILE A 241 12.43 16.66 -4.76
C ILE A 241 11.27 15.99 -5.51
N CYS A 242 10.82 14.84 -5.03
CA CYS A 242 9.72 14.07 -5.59
C CYS A 242 8.62 13.88 -4.55
N ASP A 243 7.37 14.10 -4.96
CA ASP A 243 6.20 13.80 -4.14
C ASP A 243 5.57 12.46 -4.50
N ILE A 244 4.95 11.86 -3.52
CA ILE A 244 4.08 10.69 -3.70
C ILE A 244 2.71 11.05 -3.14
N GLN A 245 1.71 11.06 -4.03
CA GLN A 245 0.33 11.36 -3.69
C GLN A 245 -0.46 10.07 -3.38
N PRO A 246 -1.61 10.15 -2.69
CA PRO A 246 -2.51 9.03 -2.52
C PRO A 246 -2.87 8.38 -3.87
N PRO A 247 -2.89 7.04 -3.95
CA PRO A 247 -3.21 6.33 -5.19
C PRO A 247 -4.69 6.47 -5.56
N ASP A 248 -4.98 6.51 -6.86
CA ASP A 248 -6.33 6.37 -7.37
C ASP A 248 -6.88 4.95 -7.13
N LEU A 249 -8.18 4.75 -7.38
CA LEU A 249 -8.85 3.47 -7.13
C LEU A 249 -8.20 2.32 -7.90
N GLU A 250 -7.89 2.54 -9.18
CA GLU A 250 -7.28 1.52 -10.03
C GLU A 250 -5.91 1.10 -9.50
N THR A 251 -5.11 2.07 -9.08
CA THR A 251 -3.80 1.81 -8.46
C THR A 251 -3.95 1.07 -7.13
N ARG A 252 -4.95 1.41 -6.29
CA ARG A 252 -5.23 0.69 -5.04
C ARG A 252 -5.59 -0.77 -5.28
N ILE A 253 -6.46 -1.05 -6.25
CA ILE A 253 -6.82 -2.42 -6.64
C ILE A 253 -5.59 -3.18 -7.16
N ALA A 254 -4.75 -2.53 -7.99
CA ALA A 254 -3.52 -3.12 -8.49
C ALA A 254 -2.52 -3.45 -7.36
N ILE A 255 -2.41 -2.60 -6.33
CA ILE A 255 -1.58 -2.85 -5.15
C ILE A 255 -2.09 -4.08 -4.37
N LEU A 256 -3.39 -4.15 -4.09
CA LEU A 256 -3.99 -5.29 -3.41
C LEU A 256 -3.81 -6.59 -4.20
N ARG A 257 -4.02 -6.55 -5.52
CA ARG A 257 -3.81 -7.70 -6.42
C ARG A 257 -2.34 -8.15 -6.42
N LYS A 258 -1.40 -7.21 -6.53
CA LYS A 258 0.03 -7.52 -6.48
C LYS A 258 0.42 -8.16 -5.15
N LYS A 259 -0.12 -7.65 -4.04
CA LYS A 259 0.12 -8.20 -2.71
C LYS A 259 -0.44 -9.60 -2.56
N ALA A 260 -1.68 -9.84 -3.02
CA ALA A 260 -2.30 -11.16 -3.02
C ALA A 260 -1.47 -12.17 -3.85
N GLN A 261 -0.99 -11.76 -5.03
CA GLN A 261 -0.14 -12.61 -5.87
C GLN A 261 1.19 -12.98 -5.19
N MET A 262 1.83 -12.02 -4.50
CA MET A 262 3.10 -12.27 -3.78
C MET A 262 2.93 -13.26 -2.60
N GLU A 263 1.75 -13.33 -2.02
CA GLU A 263 1.40 -14.25 -0.93
C GLU A 263 0.67 -15.51 -1.45
N GLU A 264 0.64 -15.72 -2.79
CA GLU A 264 -0.02 -16.83 -3.48
C GLU A 264 -1.52 -16.99 -3.14
N LEU A 265 -2.19 -15.88 -2.88
CA LEU A 265 -3.59 -15.84 -2.49
C LEU A 265 -4.49 -15.57 -3.69
N ASN A 266 -5.55 -16.38 -3.84
CA ASN A 266 -6.59 -16.16 -4.83
C ASN A 266 -7.78 -15.42 -4.19
N ILE A 267 -7.79 -14.09 -4.32
CA ILE A 267 -8.83 -13.24 -3.74
C ILE A 267 -9.75 -12.76 -4.85
N PRO A 268 -11.07 -12.95 -4.73
CA PRO A 268 -12.07 -12.45 -5.67
C PRO A 268 -11.97 -10.93 -5.87
N TYR A 269 -12.21 -10.49 -7.10
CA TYR A 269 -12.07 -9.07 -7.46
C TYR A 269 -13.02 -8.14 -6.69
N ASP A 270 -14.23 -8.57 -6.45
CA ASP A 270 -15.24 -7.83 -5.67
C ASP A 270 -14.77 -7.50 -4.26
N ILE A 271 -14.03 -8.40 -3.63
CA ILE A 271 -13.40 -8.17 -2.32
C ILE A 271 -12.28 -7.13 -2.42
N LEU A 272 -11.41 -7.24 -3.44
CA LEU A 272 -10.34 -6.25 -3.67
C LEU A 272 -10.92 -4.86 -3.95
N ASP A 273 -11.98 -4.80 -4.74
CA ASP A 273 -12.69 -3.57 -5.04
C ASP A 273 -13.37 -2.98 -3.78
N TYR A 274 -14.00 -3.82 -2.95
CA TYR A 274 -14.59 -3.40 -1.68
C TYR A 274 -13.54 -2.77 -0.75
N ILE A 275 -12.41 -3.42 -0.55
CA ILE A 275 -11.32 -2.90 0.29
C ILE A 275 -10.78 -1.59 -0.30
N ALA A 276 -10.52 -1.55 -1.61
CA ALA A 276 -9.96 -0.40 -2.30
C ALA A 276 -10.89 0.82 -2.29
N ASN A 277 -12.20 0.63 -2.38
CA ASN A 277 -13.19 1.71 -2.29
C ASN A 277 -13.37 2.23 -0.85
N SER A 278 -13.12 1.38 0.15
CA SER A 278 -13.33 1.74 1.56
C SER A 278 -12.12 2.43 2.19
N ILE A 279 -10.92 2.21 1.66
CA ILE A 279 -9.66 2.78 2.17
C ILE A 279 -9.02 3.64 1.08
N GLU A 280 -9.04 4.96 1.27
CA GLU A 280 -8.56 5.90 0.24
C GLU A 280 -7.16 6.47 0.51
N SER A 281 -6.73 6.52 1.77
CA SER A 281 -5.63 7.37 2.21
C SER A 281 -4.30 6.67 2.39
N ASN A 282 -4.26 5.35 2.64
CA ASN A 282 -3.09 4.69 3.20
C ASN A 282 -2.93 3.25 2.70
N ILE A 283 -1.82 2.98 2.02
CA ILE A 283 -1.51 1.63 1.50
C ILE A 283 -1.28 0.63 2.63
N ARG A 284 -0.75 1.06 3.79
CA ARG A 284 -0.59 0.17 4.96
C ARG A 284 -1.93 -0.31 5.49
N GLU A 285 -2.96 0.53 5.47
CA GLU A 285 -4.31 0.14 5.87
C GLU A 285 -4.93 -0.83 4.86
N LEU A 286 -4.70 -0.63 3.55
CA LEU A 286 -5.10 -1.58 2.50
C LEU A 286 -4.47 -2.95 2.72
N GLU A 287 -3.16 -3.01 2.95
CA GLU A 287 -2.43 -4.25 3.24
C GLU A 287 -2.91 -4.88 4.56
N GLY A 288 -3.14 -4.07 5.58
CA GLY A 288 -3.65 -4.52 6.88
C GLY A 288 -5.03 -5.16 6.77
N ALA A 289 -5.94 -4.57 5.98
CA ALA A 289 -7.27 -5.12 5.72
C ALA A 289 -7.17 -6.48 4.99
N LEU A 290 -6.29 -6.59 3.98
CA LEU A 290 -6.06 -7.83 3.25
C LEU A 290 -5.52 -8.94 4.18
N ILE A 291 -4.52 -8.62 5.00
CA ILE A 291 -3.94 -9.57 5.97
C ILE A 291 -5.00 -10.04 6.98
N ARG A 292 -5.80 -9.11 7.51
CA ARG A 292 -6.89 -9.46 8.46
C ARG A 292 -7.92 -10.38 7.83
N LEU A 293 -8.33 -10.10 6.58
CA LEU A 293 -9.27 -10.94 5.85
C LEU A 293 -8.75 -12.37 5.69
N VAL A 294 -7.50 -12.52 5.25
CA VAL A 294 -6.87 -13.83 5.05
C VAL A 294 -6.71 -14.58 6.37
N ALA A 295 -6.28 -13.89 7.43
CA ALA A 295 -6.18 -14.47 8.75
C ALA A 295 -7.54 -14.96 9.27
N TYR A 296 -8.61 -14.17 9.06
CA TYR A 296 -9.97 -14.53 9.45
C TYR A 296 -10.48 -15.78 8.69
N ALA A 297 -10.28 -15.80 7.36
CA ALA A 297 -10.62 -16.95 6.52
C ALA A 297 -9.89 -18.24 6.96
N THR A 298 -8.60 -18.11 7.27
CA THR A 298 -7.76 -19.22 7.72
C THR A 298 -8.23 -19.79 9.07
N VAL A 299 -8.57 -18.92 10.02
CA VAL A 299 -9.02 -19.33 11.36
C VAL A 299 -10.42 -19.95 11.32
N THR A 300 -11.33 -19.41 10.50
CA THR A 300 -12.71 -19.91 10.39
C THR A 300 -12.87 -21.08 9.45
N GLY A 301 -11.89 -21.35 8.57
CA GLY A 301 -11.97 -22.37 7.52
C GLY A 301 -13.02 -22.09 6.44
N GLN A 302 -13.47 -20.83 6.34
CA GLN A 302 -14.49 -20.42 5.39
C GLN A 302 -13.87 -19.96 4.07
N ALA A 303 -14.65 -20.06 2.97
CA ALA A 303 -14.24 -19.55 1.67
C ALA A 303 -14.19 -18.01 1.68
N LEU A 304 -13.26 -17.46 0.87
CA LEU A 304 -13.15 -16.02 0.68
C LEU A 304 -14.30 -15.52 -0.21
N ASP A 305 -15.37 -15.03 0.42
CA ASP A 305 -16.51 -14.39 -0.23
C ASP A 305 -16.82 -13.02 0.39
N MET A 306 -17.75 -12.28 -0.19
CA MET A 306 -18.15 -10.96 0.30
C MET A 306 -18.76 -10.97 1.70
N ALA A 307 -19.45 -12.06 2.07
CA ALA A 307 -20.05 -12.18 3.41
C ALA A 307 -18.95 -12.27 4.48
N LEU A 308 -17.96 -13.15 4.24
CA LEU A 308 -16.78 -13.25 5.09
C LEU A 308 -15.98 -11.95 5.14
N ALA A 309 -15.77 -11.27 3.99
CA ALA A 309 -15.03 -10.02 3.93
C ALA A 309 -15.71 -8.92 4.75
N THR A 310 -17.03 -8.81 4.64
CA THR A 310 -17.82 -7.84 5.42
C THR A 310 -17.73 -8.12 6.92
N GLU A 311 -17.82 -9.38 7.34
CA GLU A 311 -17.73 -9.77 8.74
C GLU A 311 -16.31 -9.55 9.30
N ALA A 312 -15.28 -9.97 8.58
CA ALA A 312 -13.88 -9.85 9.00
C ALA A 312 -13.43 -8.39 9.15
N LEU A 313 -13.97 -7.51 8.30
CA LEU A 313 -13.54 -6.11 8.19
C LEU A 313 -14.54 -5.11 8.81
N LYS A 314 -15.64 -5.56 9.40
CA LYS A 314 -16.71 -4.70 9.95
C LYS A 314 -16.24 -3.63 10.94
N ASP A 315 -15.19 -3.91 11.70
CA ASP A 315 -14.64 -2.99 12.69
C ASP A 315 -13.69 -1.94 12.08
N ILE A 316 -13.20 -2.19 10.86
CA ILE A 316 -12.22 -1.34 10.16
C ILE A 316 -12.88 -0.60 9.01
N LEU A 317 -13.77 -1.28 8.27
CA LEU A 317 -14.40 -0.75 7.08
C LEU A 317 -15.89 -0.50 7.33
N PRO A 318 -16.45 0.55 6.72
CA PRO A 318 -17.90 0.71 6.69
C PRO A 318 -18.52 -0.47 5.92
N PRO A 319 -19.78 -0.83 6.21
CA PRO A 319 -20.46 -1.85 5.42
C PRO A 319 -20.43 -1.46 3.94
N PRO A 320 -20.40 -2.44 3.02
CA PRO A 320 -20.37 -2.17 1.58
C PRO A 320 -21.51 -1.21 1.24
N ARG A 321 -21.17 -0.03 0.76
CA ARG A 321 -22.20 0.89 0.25
C ARG A 321 -22.71 0.30 -1.06
N PRO A 322 -24.02 0.18 -1.24
CA PRO A 322 -24.54 -0.17 -2.56
C PRO A 322 -23.96 0.86 -3.55
N ARG A 323 -23.26 0.38 -4.58
CA ARG A 323 -22.71 1.29 -5.61
C ARG A 323 -23.84 2.16 -6.14
N LYS A 324 -23.63 3.47 -6.16
CA LYS A 324 -24.61 4.37 -6.76
C LYS A 324 -24.69 4.06 -8.25
N ILE A 325 -25.87 3.64 -8.69
CA ILE A 325 -26.14 3.45 -10.12
C ILE A 325 -25.99 4.81 -10.80
N THR A 326 -25.13 4.89 -11.83
CA THR A 326 -24.89 6.12 -12.59
C THR A 326 -25.78 6.20 -13.83
N ILE A 327 -25.96 7.42 -14.37
CA ILE A 327 -26.71 7.63 -15.62
C ILE A 327 -26.09 6.82 -16.75
N GLU A 328 -24.75 6.76 -16.83
CA GLU A 328 -24.04 6.02 -17.87
C GLU A 328 -24.30 4.50 -17.80
N MET A 329 -24.39 3.93 -16.60
CA MET A 329 -24.72 2.52 -16.41
C MET A 329 -26.15 2.22 -16.89
N ILE A 330 -27.10 3.09 -16.58
CA ILE A 330 -28.48 2.97 -17.06
C ILE A 330 -28.53 3.08 -18.58
N GLN A 331 -27.79 4.00 -19.19
CA GLN A 331 -27.70 4.12 -20.65
C GLN A 331 -27.14 2.87 -21.30
N LYS A 332 -26.07 2.28 -20.75
CA LYS A 332 -25.45 1.03 -21.26
C LYS A 332 -26.45 -0.14 -21.18
N GLU A 333 -27.13 -0.30 -20.06
CA GLU A 333 -28.11 -1.38 -19.88
C GLU A 333 -29.31 -1.23 -20.84
N ILE A 334 -29.82 -0.02 -21.02
CA ILE A 334 -30.89 0.27 -21.99
C ILE A 334 -30.45 0.01 -23.41
N CYS A 335 -29.23 0.40 -23.77
CA CYS A 335 -28.65 0.11 -25.09
C CYS A 335 -28.55 -1.41 -25.34
N SER A 336 -28.12 -2.16 -24.34
CA SER A 336 -28.04 -3.62 -24.42
C SER A 336 -29.43 -4.26 -24.55
N TYR A 337 -30.39 -3.85 -23.73
CA TYR A 337 -31.73 -4.39 -23.72
C TYR A 337 -32.52 -4.15 -25.03
N TYR A 338 -32.42 -2.92 -25.58
CA TYR A 338 -33.12 -2.54 -26.81
C TYR A 338 -32.28 -2.70 -28.08
N ASN A 339 -31.07 -3.27 -27.97
CA ASN A 339 -30.13 -3.43 -29.09
C ASN A 339 -29.86 -2.12 -29.85
N LEU A 340 -29.49 -1.07 -29.12
CA LEU A 340 -29.20 0.26 -29.63
C LEU A 340 -27.74 0.61 -29.38
N GLU A 341 -27.18 1.46 -30.26
CA GLU A 341 -25.89 2.08 -29.98
C GLU A 341 -26.02 3.29 -29.05
N MET A 342 -25.01 3.51 -28.19
CA MET A 342 -25.00 4.66 -27.28
C MET A 342 -25.16 6.00 -28.03
N SER A 343 -24.50 6.10 -29.18
CA SER A 343 -24.61 7.25 -30.09
C SER A 343 -26.03 7.52 -30.56
N GLU A 344 -26.88 6.50 -30.70
CA GLU A 344 -28.28 6.64 -31.08
C GLU A 344 -29.17 7.08 -29.93
N LEU A 345 -28.92 6.51 -28.72
CA LEU A 345 -29.67 6.86 -27.52
C LEU A 345 -29.55 8.35 -27.20
N VAL A 346 -28.35 8.95 -27.32
CA VAL A 346 -28.10 10.38 -27.07
C VAL A 346 -28.39 11.28 -28.28
N SER A 347 -28.60 10.71 -29.46
CA SER A 347 -28.80 11.46 -30.70
C SER A 347 -30.11 12.31 -30.70
N LYS A 348 -30.21 13.27 -31.64
CA LYS A 348 -31.43 14.06 -31.87
C LYS A 348 -32.52 13.31 -32.70
N LYS A 349 -32.32 12.04 -33.04
CA LYS A 349 -33.28 11.21 -33.77
C LYS A 349 -34.61 11.13 -33.04
N ARG A 350 -35.72 11.22 -33.82
CA ARG A 350 -37.12 11.19 -33.32
C ARG A 350 -37.84 9.90 -33.69
N ASN A 351 -37.14 8.87 -34.18
CA ASN A 351 -37.74 7.57 -34.50
C ASN A 351 -38.25 6.90 -33.21
N LYS A 352 -39.44 6.30 -33.28
CA LYS A 352 -40.10 5.63 -32.15
C LYS A 352 -39.21 4.56 -31.50
N GLN A 353 -38.43 3.84 -32.30
CA GLN A 353 -37.48 2.80 -31.84
C GLN A 353 -36.37 3.34 -30.94
N VAL A 354 -36.02 4.62 -31.03
CA VAL A 354 -35.00 5.28 -30.22
C VAL A 354 -35.62 6.18 -29.13
N VAL A 355 -36.77 6.79 -29.42
CA VAL A 355 -37.42 7.74 -28.50
C VAL A 355 -37.98 7.02 -27.27
N PHE A 356 -38.61 5.86 -27.44
CA PHE A 356 -39.20 5.11 -26.33
C PHE A 356 -38.13 4.58 -25.38
N PRO A 357 -37.09 3.87 -25.83
CA PRO A 357 -35.97 3.47 -24.94
C PRO A 357 -35.32 4.65 -24.22
N ARG A 358 -35.16 5.79 -24.89
CA ARG A 358 -34.61 7.01 -24.29
C ARG A 358 -35.53 7.53 -23.17
N GLN A 359 -36.85 7.51 -23.33
CA GLN A 359 -37.79 7.91 -22.30
C GLN A 359 -37.75 6.97 -21.10
N VAL A 360 -37.64 5.65 -21.34
CA VAL A 360 -37.45 4.63 -20.31
C VAL A 360 -36.15 4.89 -19.55
N ALA A 361 -35.04 5.16 -20.25
CA ALA A 361 -33.79 5.47 -19.65
C ALA A 361 -33.83 6.72 -18.76
N MET A 362 -34.43 7.81 -19.23
CA MET A 362 -34.64 9.05 -18.46
C MET A 362 -35.46 8.82 -17.19
N PHE A 363 -36.52 8.00 -17.31
CA PHE A 363 -37.35 7.61 -16.17
C PHE A 363 -36.58 6.83 -15.13
N LEU A 364 -35.81 5.81 -15.55
CA LEU A 364 -34.96 5.02 -14.66
C LEU A 364 -33.87 5.88 -14.01
N CYS A 365 -33.24 6.80 -14.76
CA CYS A 365 -32.29 7.75 -14.20
C CYS A 365 -32.91 8.57 -13.07
N ARG A 366 -34.14 9.08 -13.27
CA ARG A 366 -34.83 9.86 -12.24
C ARG A 366 -35.25 9.02 -11.03
N LYS A 367 -35.68 7.77 -11.26
CA LYS A 367 -36.15 6.85 -10.21
C LYS A 367 -35.03 6.24 -9.38
N ILE A 368 -33.90 5.95 -9.98
CA ILE A 368 -32.81 5.14 -9.36
C ILE A 368 -31.62 6.01 -8.93
N THR A 369 -31.45 7.20 -9.52
CA THR A 369 -30.34 8.10 -9.21
C THR A 369 -30.79 9.38 -8.53
N ASP A 370 -29.86 10.07 -7.85
CA ASP A 370 -30.11 11.40 -7.25
C ASP A 370 -30.00 12.55 -8.29
N ALA A 371 -29.88 12.23 -9.59
CA ALA A 371 -29.65 13.22 -10.63
C ALA A 371 -30.85 14.15 -10.84
N SER A 372 -30.57 15.44 -10.99
CA SER A 372 -31.54 16.45 -11.33
C SER A 372 -31.97 16.34 -12.81
N PHE A 373 -33.15 16.84 -13.16
CA PHE A 373 -33.63 16.85 -14.54
C PHE A 373 -32.64 17.52 -15.52
N PRO A 374 -32.03 18.67 -15.20
CA PRO A 374 -30.97 19.24 -16.04
C PRO A 374 -29.78 18.30 -16.24
N GLN A 375 -29.24 17.68 -15.19
CA GLN A 375 -28.15 16.74 -15.27
C GLN A 375 -28.46 15.53 -16.16
N ILE A 376 -29.69 14.98 -16.05
CA ILE A 376 -30.15 13.91 -16.93
C ILE A 376 -30.20 14.43 -18.37
N GLY A 377 -30.80 15.62 -18.62
CA GLY A 377 -30.88 16.21 -19.95
C GLY A 377 -29.52 16.36 -20.63
N ASP A 378 -28.52 16.83 -19.91
CA ASP A 378 -27.15 17.00 -20.40
C ASP A 378 -26.54 15.66 -20.85
N GLN A 379 -26.72 14.59 -20.09
CA GLN A 379 -26.20 13.25 -20.40
C GLN A 379 -26.96 12.57 -21.57
N PHE A 380 -28.14 13.07 -21.96
CA PHE A 380 -28.88 12.58 -23.11
C PHE A 380 -28.78 13.52 -24.34
N GLY A 381 -27.60 14.11 -24.55
CA GLY A 381 -27.27 14.92 -25.72
C GLY A 381 -27.70 16.39 -25.61
N GLY A 382 -27.61 16.95 -24.40
CA GLY A 382 -27.93 18.36 -24.11
C GLY A 382 -29.39 18.69 -24.28
N ARG A 383 -30.30 17.83 -23.80
CA ARG A 383 -31.75 18.05 -23.86
C ARG A 383 -32.21 18.95 -22.74
N ASP A 384 -33.18 19.78 -23.07
CA ASP A 384 -33.84 20.64 -22.06
C ASP A 384 -34.49 19.79 -20.98
N HIS A 385 -34.41 20.26 -19.74
CA HIS A 385 -35.00 19.61 -18.56
C HIS A 385 -36.53 19.36 -18.71
N THR A 386 -37.25 20.21 -19.45
CA THR A 386 -38.68 20.01 -19.75
C THR A 386 -38.90 18.75 -20.59
N THR A 387 -37.98 18.41 -21.50
CA THR A 387 -38.05 17.17 -22.29
C THR A 387 -37.91 15.96 -21.37
N VAL A 388 -37.03 16.03 -20.36
CA VAL A 388 -36.84 14.95 -19.39
C VAL A 388 -38.06 14.80 -18.49
N ILE A 389 -38.64 15.91 -18.01
CA ILE A 389 -39.87 15.90 -17.21
C ILE A 389 -41.00 15.22 -17.99
N HIS A 390 -41.27 15.66 -19.24
CA HIS A 390 -42.29 15.01 -20.07
C HIS A 390 -42.06 13.54 -20.35
N ALA A 391 -40.78 13.13 -20.50
CA ALA A 391 -40.44 11.73 -20.68
C ALA A 391 -40.77 10.90 -19.42
N VAL A 392 -40.43 11.43 -18.25
CA VAL A 392 -40.70 10.79 -16.96
C VAL A 392 -42.20 10.67 -16.71
N GLU A 393 -42.94 11.77 -16.81
CA GLU A 393 -44.38 11.79 -16.61
C GLU A 393 -45.12 10.84 -17.57
N LYS A 394 -44.67 10.76 -18.83
CA LYS A 394 -45.25 9.88 -19.83
C LYS A 394 -45.06 8.41 -19.46
N ILE A 395 -43.85 8.01 -19.12
CA ILE A 395 -43.57 6.61 -18.74
C ILE A 395 -44.30 6.28 -17.43
N GLU A 396 -44.30 7.17 -16.46
CA GLU A 396 -45.02 6.98 -15.19
C GLU A 396 -46.51 6.73 -15.38
N LYS A 397 -47.12 7.43 -16.33
CA LYS A 397 -48.54 7.22 -16.70
C LYS A 397 -48.74 5.89 -17.45
N GLU A 398 -47.87 5.56 -18.42
CA GLU A 398 -47.94 4.32 -19.20
C GLU A 398 -47.74 3.07 -18.32
N VAL A 399 -46.90 3.14 -17.28
CA VAL A 399 -46.66 2.02 -16.32
C VAL A 399 -47.94 1.64 -15.57
N ASN A 400 -48.78 2.62 -15.22
CA ASN A 400 -50.04 2.38 -14.49
C ASN A 400 -51.06 1.61 -15.34
N ASP A 401 -51.01 1.81 -16.67
CA ASP A 401 -51.99 1.24 -17.61
C ASP A 401 -51.43 0.00 -18.36
N ASN A 402 -50.11 -0.31 -18.25
CA ASN A 402 -49.45 -1.36 -19.02
C ASN A 402 -48.60 -2.26 -18.13
N SER A 403 -49.10 -3.43 -17.79
CA SER A 403 -48.41 -4.44 -16.95
C SER A 403 -47.13 -4.99 -17.58
N GLU A 404 -47.02 -5.04 -18.92
CA GLU A 404 -45.83 -5.51 -19.62
C GLU A 404 -44.69 -4.52 -19.48
N LEU A 405 -45.00 -3.22 -19.57
CA LEU A 405 -44.01 -2.17 -19.33
C LEU A 405 -43.52 -2.16 -17.86
N ALA A 406 -44.47 -2.38 -16.92
CA ALA A 406 -44.11 -2.49 -15.50
C ALA A 406 -43.14 -3.66 -15.28
N ALA A 407 -43.40 -4.84 -15.83
CA ALA A 407 -42.47 -6.00 -15.74
C ALA A 407 -41.11 -5.73 -16.39
N THR A 408 -41.08 -5.04 -17.54
CA THR A 408 -39.83 -4.62 -18.20
C THR A 408 -38.99 -3.68 -17.32
N LEU A 409 -39.63 -2.72 -16.67
CA LEU A 409 -38.92 -1.78 -15.76
C LEU A 409 -38.38 -2.48 -14.50
N ASP A 410 -39.12 -3.43 -13.97
CA ASP A 410 -38.67 -4.24 -12.83
C ASP A 410 -37.51 -5.14 -13.23
N GLU A 411 -37.54 -5.78 -14.41
CA GLU A 411 -36.44 -6.55 -14.95
C GLU A 411 -35.18 -5.69 -15.15
N LEU A 412 -35.32 -4.52 -15.79
CA LEU A 412 -34.22 -3.59 -15.98
C LEU A 412 -33.64 -3.09 -14.65
N SER A 413 -34.47 -2.81 -13.67
CA SER A 413 -34.04 -2.41 -12.34
C SER A 413 -33.30 -3.54 -11.61
N GLN A 414 -33.76 -4.79 -11.75
CA GLN A 414 -33.07 -5.97 -11.22
C GLN A 414 -31.74 -6.20 -11.92
N ARG A 415 -31.66 -6.06 -13.24
CA ARG A 415 -30.42 -6.17 -14.02
C ARG A 415 -29.43 -5.10 -13.62
N LEU A 416 -29.86 -3.84 -13.46
CA LEU A 416 -29.02 -2.75 -12.96
C LEU A 416 -28.49 -3.02 -11.54
N ASN A 417 -29.23 -3.70 -10.70
CA ASN A 417 -28.79 -4.12 -9.37
C ASN A 417 -27.93 -5.40 -9.40
N SER A 418 -28.17 -6.34 -10.33
CA SER A 418 -27.49 -7.65 -10.43
C SER A 418 -26.31 -7.67 -11.43
N ASN A 419 -26.32 -6.87 -12.49
CA ASN A 419 -25.18 -6.71 -13.41
C ASN A 419 -23.95 -6.07 -12.74
N HIS A 420 -24.08 -5.64 -11.49
CA HIS A 420 -22.97 -5.37 -10.59
C HIS A 420 -22.16 -6.64 -10.21
N LEU A 421 -22.70 -7.85 -10.47
CA LEU A 421 -22.06 -9.12 -10.13
C LEU A 421 -21.38 -9.82 -11.33
N HIS A 422 -21.62 -9.40 -12.59
CA HIS A 422 -21.25 -10.20 -13.75
C HIS A 422 -20.49 -9.49 -14.89
N SER A 423 -20.16 -8.19 -14.80
CA SER A 423 -19.49 -7.48 -15.93
C SER A 423 -17.96 -7.61 -15.99
N GLU A 424 -17.39 -8.73 -15.53
CA GLU A 424 -15.93 -9.00 -15.64
C GLU A 424 -15.61 -10.43 -16.10
N GLN A 425 -16.40 -10.95 -17.06
CA GLN A 425 -15.99 -12.13 -17.84
C GLN A 425 -15.95 -11.80 -19.33
N LEU A 426 -15.16 -10.79 -19.72
CA LEU A 426 -14.69 -10.64 -21.11
C LEU A 426 -13.35 -9.94 -21.13
#